data_7f0e62f0d83d7124b78081160e611413
#
_entry.id   7f0e62f0d83d7124b78081160e611413
#
_cell.length_a   1.000
_cell.length_b   1.000
_cell.length_c   1.000
_cell.angle_alpha   90.00
_cell.angle_beta   90.00
_cell.angle_gamma   90.00
#
_symmetry.space_group_name_H-M   'P 1'
#
loop_
_entity.id
_entity.type
_entity.pdbx_description
1 polymer ?
#
loop_
_entity_poly.entity_id
_entity_poly.type
_entity_poly.pdbx_seq_one_letter_code
_entity_poly.pdbx_strand_id
1 'polypeptide(L)'
;KTDPSGGIIRVAMKNHGCHPFGNAKARAVVWNFPDPIPQHREPIYSPRPDLVAKYPTHDDKMKFWRLPTLCKSMQEKGKDISKDYPLVMTSGRLVEYEGGGEETRSNPWLAELQQEMFAEVNPKDANDAGFRNGEYIWVESPTKAKLKVRAQVTQRVAPGTVFLPFHFSGWWQGKDMLEFY
;
A
#
# COMPACT_ATOMS: atom_id res chain seq x y z
N LYS A 1 -32.17 -3.84 4.81
CA LYS A 1 -33.34 -3.05 4.42
C LYS A 1 -33.35 -1.75 5.18
N THR A 2 -33.36 -0.65 4.47
CA THR A 2 -33.60 0.65 5.07
C THR A 2 -35.06 0.70 5.53
N ASP A 3 -35.28 0.92 6.79
CA ASP A 3 -36.64 1.11 7.31
C ASP A 3 -37.11 2.55 6.99
N PRO A 4 -37.99 2.72 6.02
CA PRO A 4 -38.49 4.05 5.64
C PRO A 4 -39.37 4.67 6.72
N SER A 5 -39.88 3.89 7.67
CA SER A 5 -40.73 4.38 8.77
C SER A 5 -39.98 5.18 9.82
N GLY A 6 -38.67 5.01 9.89
CA GLY A 6 -37.84 5.80 10.74
C GLY A 6 -37.27 5.11 11.95
N GLY A 7 -37.24 3.81 12.00
CA GLY A 7 -36.66 3.03 13.09
C GLY A 7 -35.23 3.47 13.47
N ILE A 8 -34.55 2.65 14.23
CA ILE A 8 -33.24 2.94 14.83
C ILE A 8 -32.23 3.50 13.83
N ILE A 9 -32.26 3.01 12.60
CA ILE A 9 -31.36 3.50 11.54
C ILE A 9 -31.60 4.99 11.24
N ARG A 10 -32.85 5.42 11.13
CA ARG A 10 -33.17 6.82 10.87
C ARG A 10 -32.79 7.73 12.03
N VAL A 11 -32.97 7.28 13.26
CA VAL A 11 -32.53 8.01 14.46
C VAL A 11 -31.01 8.17 14.47
N ALA A 12 -30.29 7.09 14.24
CA ALA A 12 -28.82 7.11 14.15
C ALA A 12 -28.36 8.06 13.04
N MET A 13 -28.98 8.00 11.88
CA MET A 13 -28.64 8.87 10.75
C MET A 13 -28.93 10.34 11.01
N LYS A 14 -30.06 10.63 11.67
CA LYS A 14 -30.40 12.00 12.09
C LYS A 14 -29.36 12.53 13.08
N ASN A 15 -28.99 11.74 14.05
CA ASN A 15 -28.03 12.13 15.10
C ASN A 15 -26.61 12.31 14.56
N HIS A 16 -26.21 11.51 13.58
CA HIS A 16 -24.88 11.57 12.97
C HIS A 16 -24.83 12.35 11.65
N GLY A 17 -25.92 12.95 11.24
CA GLY A 17 -26.00 13.74 10.01
C GLY A 17 -25.89 12.93 8.71
N CYS A 18 -26.13 11.62 8.78
CA CYS A 18 -26.09 10.74 7.61
C CYS A 18 -27.48 10.64 6.97
N HIS A 19 -27.50 10.51 5.66
CA HIS A 19 -28.72 10.26 4.87
C HIS A 19 -28.56 8.94 4.11
N PRO A 20 -29.49 7.99 4.24
CA PRO A 20 -29.36 6.66 3.64
C PRO A 20 -29.31 6.68 2.12
N PHE A 21 -29.98 7.67 1.54
CA PHE A 21 -30.06 7.85 0.08
C PHE A 21 -29.21 9.02 -0.42
N GLY A 22 -28.37 9.56 0.48
CA GLY A 22 -27.65 10.78 0.19
C GLY A 22 -28.55 12.01 0.02
N ASN A 23 -27.96 13.15 -0.16
CA ASN A 23 -28.63 14.40 -0.48
C ASN A 23 -28.00 15.09 -1.70
N ALA A 24 -27.27 14.34 -2.52
CA ALA A 24 -26.50 14.80 -3.67
C ALA A 24 -25.48 15.91 -3.36
N LYS A 25 -25.07 16.04 -2.10
CA LYS A 25 -24.08 17.03 -1.66
C LYS A 25 -22.87 16.32 -1.07
N ALA A 26 -21.73 16.54 -1.65
CA ALA A 26 -20.45 16.20 -1.01
C ALA A 26 -20.20 17.16 0.15
N ARG A 27 -19.76 16.62 1.28
CA ARG A 27 -19.34 17.40 2.45
C ARG A 27 -17.87 17.19 2.70
N ALA A 28 -17.11 18.27 2.73
CA ALA A 28 -15.74 18.26 3.20
C ALA A 28 -15.71 18.74 4.66
N VAL A 29 -15.18 17.94 5.56
CA VAL A 29 -15.07 18.26 7.00
C VAL A 29 -13.65 18.72 7.28
N VAL A 30 -13.23 19.75 6.56
CA VAL A 30 -11.81 20.16 6.50
C VAL A 30 -11.30 20.83 7.78
N TRP A 31 -12.17 21.44 8.57
CA TRP A 31 -11.77 22.09 9.84
C TRP A 31 -11.39 21.13 10.95
N ASN A 32 -11.65 19.85 10.79
CA ASN A 32 -11.20 18.82 11.70
C ASN A 32 -9.83 18.24 11.31
N PHE A 33 -9.28 18.66 10.18
CA PHE A 33 -7.97 18.25 9.73
C PHE A 33 -6.90 19.24 10.16
N PRO A 34 -5.69 18.78 10.47
CA PRO A 34 -4.57 19.65 10.82
C PRO A 34 -4.20 20.63 9.69
N ASP A 35 -4.31 20.16 8.45
CA ASP A 35 -4.11 20.95 7.24
C ASP A 35 -5.42 20.94 6.43
N PRO A 36 -6.28 21.96 6.54
CA PRO A 36 -7.52 22.07 5.74
C PRO A 36 -7.26 22.02 4.24
N ILE A 37 -6.14 22.59 3.81
CA ILE A 37 -5.59 22.42 2.46
C ILE A 37 -4.41 21.45 2.60
N PRO A 38 -4.40 20.33 1.86
CA PRO A 38 -3.30 19.37 1.95
C PRO A 38 -1.94 20.04 1.70
N GLN A 39 -1.01 19.84 2.62
CA GLN A 39 0.36 20.31 2.54
C GLN A 39 1.31 19.12 2.61
N HIS A 40 2.47 19.25 1.97
CA HIS A 40 3.49 18.22 2.07
C HIS A 40 4.00 18.12 3.52
N ARG A 41 4.03 16.90 4.04
CA ARG A 41 4.61 16.52 5.32
C ARG A 41 5.49 15.30 5.14
N GLU A 42 6.71 15.38 5.60
CA GLU A 42 7.59 14.23 5.58
C GLU A 42 7.23 13.26 6.72
N PRO A 43 7.26 11.94 6.47
CA PRO A 43 7.11 10.96 7.53
C PRO A 43 8.33 11.03 8.47
N ILE A 44 8.11 10.76 9.76
CA ILE A 44 9.18 10.79 10.80
C ILE A 44 10.36 9.85 10.51
N TYR A 45 10.13 8.86 9.68
CA TYR A 45 11.14 7.86 9.26
C TYR A 45 11.65 8.08 7.83
N SER A 46 11.44 9.27 7.29
CA SER A 46 12.02 9.63 5.98
C SER A 46 13.55 9.47 6.00
N PRO A 47 14.14 8.92 4.94
CA PRO A 47 15.61 8.85 4.81
C PRO A 47 16.26 10.22 4.56
N ARG A 48 15.45 11.28 4.46
CA ARG A 48 15.89 12.66 4.21
C ARG A 48 15.65 13.55 5.43
N PRO A 49 16.56 13.55 6.42
CA PRO A 49 16.41 14.34 7.65
C PRO A 49 16.26 15.84 7.39
N ASP A 50 16.87 16.35 6.33
CA ASP A 50 16.76 17.72 5.88
C ASP A 50 15.31 18.10 5.48
N LEU A 51 14.61 17.18 4.82
CA LEU A 51 13.20 17.37 4.46
C LEU A 51 12.27 17.20 5.67
N VAL A 52 12.58 16.27 6.58
CA VAL A 52 11.83 16.13 7.84
C VAL A 52 11.89 17.41 8.66
N ALA A 53 13.06 18.05 8.74
CA ALA A 53 13.22 19.33 9.42
C ALA A 53 12.43 20.46 8.75
N LYS A 54 12.35 20.45 7.42
CA LYS A 54 11.65 21.49 6.64
C LYS A 54 10.13 21.29 6.62
N TYR A 55 9.67 20.05 6.54
CA TYR A 55 8.26 19.66 6.43
C TYR A 55 7.88 18.66 7.52
N PRO A 56 7.88 19.06 8.78
CA PRO A 56 7.67 18.13 9.90
C PRO A 56 6.28 17.51 9.87
N THR A 57 6.20 16.25 10.28
CA THR A 57 4.93 15.56 10.49
C THR A 57 4.13 16.19 11.65
N HIS A 58 2.83 15.97 11.66
CA HIS A 58 1.96 16.34 12.78
C HIS A 58 2.02 15.37 13.96
N ASP A 59 2.76 14.30 13.85
CA ASP A 59 2.72 13.17 14.75
C ASP A 59 2.88 13.51 16.22
N ASP A 60 3.83 14.37 16.53
CA ASP A 60 4.15 14.72 17.92
C ASP A 60 3.39 15.97 18.41
N LYS A 61 2.77 16.70 17.51
CA LYS A 61 2.13 18.00 17.79
C LYS A 61 0.63 17.94 17.92
N MET A 62 0.02 16.88 17.40
CA MET A 62 -1.43 16.74 17.33
C MET A 62 -1.87 15.48 18.07
N LYS A 63 -2.85 15.62 18.93
CA LYS A 63 -3.46 14.49 19.64
C LYS A 63 -4.40 13.70 18.74
N PHE A 64 -3.85 13.14 17.66
CA PHE A 64 -4.60 12.22 16.84
C PHE A 64 -4.59 10.83 17.42
N TRP A 65 -5.71 10.15 17.26
CA TRP A 65 -5.77 8.74 17.51
C TRP A 65 -4.91 8.00 16.50
N ARG A 66 -3.85 7.41 16.98
CA ARG A 66 -3.06 6.47 16.21
C ARG A 66 -3.41 5.07 16.66
N LEU A 67 -3.64 4.21 15.70
CA LEU A 67 -3.61 2.79 16.00
C LEU A 67 -2.17 2.42 16.36
N PRO A 68 -1.95 1.70 17.48
CA PRO A 68 -0.64 1.20 17.81
C PRO A 68 -0.13 0.35 16.65
N THR A 69 1.01 0.70 16.09
CA THR A 69 1.68 -0.17 15.14
C THR A 69 2.33 -1.31 15.90
N LEU A 70 2.04 -2.55 15.50
CA LEU A 70 2.65 -3.74 16.10
C LEU A 70 4.17 -3.78 15.86
N CYS A 71 4.64 -3.16 14.79
CA CYS A 71 6.05 -3.09 14.43
C CYS A 71 6.47 -1.65 14.21
N LYS A 72 7.55 -1.24 14.86
CA LYS A 72 8.24 0.00 14.53
C LYS A 72 9.00 -0.18 13.22
N SER A 73 9.05 0.86 12.39
CA SER A 73 9.91 0.85 11.21
C SER A 73 11.39 0.67 11.62
N MET A 74 12.19 0.19 10.69
CA MET A 74 13.63 0.03 10.98
C MET A 74 14.31 1.38 11.20
N GLN A 75 13.83 2.44 10.54
CA GLN A 75 14.32 3.80 10.75
C GLN A 75 13.99 4.31 12.15
N GLU A 76 12.79 4.03 12.66
CA GLU A 76 12.42 4.37 14.06
C GLU A 76 13.29 3.63 15.08
N LYS A 77 13.87 2.50 14.70
CA LYS A 77 14.84 1.79 15.54
C LYS A 77 16.26 2.34 15.45
N GLY A 78 16.46 3.41 14.67
CA GLY A 78 17.74 4.08 14.53
C GLY A 78 18.82 3.27 13.81
N LYS A 79 18.44 2.26 13.02
CA LYS A 79 19.38 1.47 12.23
C LYS A 79 19.44 1.96 10.80
N ASP A 80 20.65 2.21 10.31
CA ASP A 80 20.89 2.33 8.88
C ASP A 80 20.82 0.93 8.24
N ILE A 81 19.72 0.69 7.51
CA ILE A 81 19.45 -0.57 6.84
C ILE A 81 19.87 -0.55 5.36
N SER A 82 20.34 0.58 4.85
CA SER A 82 20.63 0.75 3.42
C SER A 82 21.75 -0.15 2.91
N LYS A 83 22.65 -0.58 3.80
CA LYS A 83 23.74 -1.51 3.45
C LYS A 83 23.25 -2.93 3.24
N ASP A 84 22.29 -3.37 4.06
CA ASP A 84 21.76 -4.73 4.00
C ASP A 84 20.56 -4.83 3.02
N TYR A 85 19.83 -3.74 2.86
CA TYR A 85 18.65 -3.62 2.01
C TYR A 85 18.77 -2.37 1.14
N PRO A 86 19.60 -2.42 0.08
CA PRO A 86 19.93 -1.25 -0.73
C PRO A 86 18.82 -0.85 -1.71
N LEU A 87 17.85 -1.74 -1.97
CA LEU A 87 16.78 -1.48 -2.92
C LEU A 87 15.60 -0.78 -2.26
N VAL A 88 15.03 0.18 -2.95
CA VAL A 88 13.79 0.85 -2.56
C VAL A 88 12.60 0.14 -3.21
N MET A 89 11.68 -0.35 -2.40
CA MET A 89 10.45 -0.95 -2.91
C MET A 89 9.41 0.15 -3.20
N THR A 90 8.79 0.07 -4.36
CA THR A 90 7.58 0.81 -4.71
C THR A 90 6.46 -0.15 -5.05
N SER A 91 5.22 0.28 -4.87
CA SER A 91 4.05 -0.54 -5.13
C SER A 91 3.00 0.24 -5.90
N GLY A 92 2.17 -0.47 -6.63
CA GLY A 92 1.14 0.15 -7.45
C GLY A 92 0.12 -0.83 -7.97
N ARG A 93 -0.68 -0.34 -8.91
CA ARG A 93 -1.81 -1.06 -9.51
C ARG A 93 -1.45 -1.62 -10.87
N LEU A 94 -2.15 -2.69 -11.24
CA LEU A 94 -2.16 -3.26 -12.58
C LEU A 94 -3.48 -2.90 -13.25
N VAL A 95 -3.46 -2.78 -14.56
CA VAL A 95 -4.65 -2.43 -15.37
C VAL A 95 -5.73 -3.51 -15.27
N GLU A 96 -5.33 -4.75 -15.12
CA GLU A 96 -6.21 -5.92 -15.04
C GLU A 96 -7.01 -5.97 -13.73
N TYR A 97 -6.57 -5.28 -12.69
CA TYR A 97 -7.14 -5.41 -11.36
C TYR A 97 -7.55 -4.07 -10.76
N GLU A 98 -8.66 -4.08 -10.03
CA GLU A 98 -9.16 -2.94 -9.28
C GLU A 98 -8.80 -3.05 -7.79
N GLY A 99 -8.56 -1.92 -7.13
CA GLY A 99 -8.35 -1.85 -5.69
C GLY A 99 -7.30 -2.85 -5.18
N GLY A 100 -7.65 -3.65 -4.20
CA GLY A 100 -6.82 -4.76 -3.71
C GLY A 100 -6.80 -5.99 -4.62
N GLY A 101 -7.66 -6.03 -5.62
CA GLY A 101 -7.81 -7.17 -6.54
C GLY A 101 -8.81 -8.24 -6.05
N GLU A 102 -9.42 -8.03 -4.90
CA GLU A 102 -10.31 -9.00 -4.25
C GLU A 102 -11.54 -9.34 -5.10
N GLU A 103 -12.10 -8.39 -5.81
CA GLU A 103 -13.22 -8.62 -6.72
C GLU A 103 -12.76 -9.05 -8.10
N THR A 104 -11.82 -8.32 -8.68
CA THR A 104 -11.38 -8.51 -10.07
C THR A 104 -10.57 -9.78 -10.27
N ARG A 105 -9.82 -10.25 -9.28
CA ARG A 105 -9.10 -11.53 -9.36
C ARG A 105 -10.02 -12.76 -9.36
N SER A 106 -11.26 -12.60 -8.93
CA SER A 106 -12.27 -13.66 -9.06
C SER A 106 -12.83 -13.79 -10.49
N ASN A 107 -12.55 -12.80 -11.35
CA ASN A 107 -12.91 -12.86 -12.76
C ASN A 107 -11.87 -13.68 -13.53
N PRO A 108 -12.24 -14.85 -14.11
CA PRO A 108 -11.28 -15.74 -14.75
C PRO A 108 -10.58 -15.12 -15.96
N TRP A 109 -11.25 -14.26 -16.70
CA TRP A 109 -10.65 -13.60 -17.88
C TRP A 109 -9.57 -12.59 -17.49
N LEU A 110 -9.81 -11.83 -16.43
CA LEU A 110 -8.79 -10.91 -15.92
C LEU A 110 -7.62 -11.67 -15.29
N ALA A 111 -7.89 -12.75 -14.59
CA ALA A 111 -6.87 -13.61 -14.00
C ALA A 111 -5.98 -14.28 -15.07
N GLU A 112 -6.53 -14.58 -16.26
CA GLU A 112 -5.73 -15.10 -17.37
C GLU A 112 -4.74 -14.09 -17.94
N LEU A 113 -5.07 -12.79 -17.89
CA LEU A 113 -4.20 -11.73 -18.38
C LEU A 113 -2.98 -11.51 -17.48
N GLN A 114 -3.14 -11.69 -16.16
CA GLN A 114 -2.07 -11.55 -15.19
C GLN A 114 -2.24 -12.57 -14.06
N GLN A 115 -1.63 -13.74 -14.24
CA GLN A 115 -1.88 -14.91 -13.40
C GLN A 115 -1.17 -14.87 -12.06
N GLU A 116 0.02 -14.31 -11.99
CA GLU A 116 0.88 -14.36 -10.83
C GLU A 116 1.58 -13.02 -10.55
N MET A 117 1.97 -12.86 -9.29
CA MET A 117 2.73 -11.69 -8.86
C MET A 117 4.12 -11.68 -9.48
N PHE A 118 4.60 -10.49 -9.81
CA PHE A 118 5.93 -10.28 -10.34
C PHE A 118 6.64 -9.11 -9.64
N ALA A 119 7.95 -9.05 -9.81
CA ALA A 119 8.77 -7.90 -9.42
C ALA A 119 9.41 -7.28 -10.67
N GLU A 120 9.12 -6.00 -10.95
CA GLU A 120 9.90 -5.26 -11.95
C GLU A 120 11.23 -4.87 -11.33
N VAL A 121 12.30 -5.27 -12.01
CA VAL A 121 13.68 -5.01 -11.56
C VAL A 121 14.50 -4.49 -12.73
N ASN A 122 15.32 -3.47 -12.47
CA ASN A 122 16.19 -2.92 -13.51
C ASN A 122 17.22 -3.96 -13.99
N PRO A 123 17.56 -4.00 -15.28
CA PRO A 123 18.57 -4.92 -15.81
C PRO A 123 19.92 -4.88 -15.09
N LYS A 124 20.33 -3.70 -14.62
CA LYS A 124 21.57 -3.57 -13.83
C LYS A 124 21.47 -4.35 -12.52
N ASP A 125 20.39 -4.14 -11.77
CA ASP A 125 20.20 -4.78 -10.47
C ASP A 125 20.01 -6.30 -10.63
N ALA A 126 19.32 -6.74 -11.68
CA ALA A 126 19.15 -8.15 -12.01
C ALA A 126 20.49 -8.83 -12.34
N ASN A 127 21.35 -8.16 -13.11
CA ASN A 127 22.70 -8.66 -13.42
C ASN A 127 23.57 -8.71 -12.16
N ASP A 128 23.53 -7.68 -11.33
CA ASP A 128 24.30 -7.61 -10.09
C ASP A 128 23.87 -8.72 -9.10
N ALA A 129 22.58 -9.06 -9.09
CA ALA A 129 22.03 -10.13 -8.25
C ALA A 129 22.08 -11.53 -8.89
N GLY A 130 22.40 -11.63 -10.20
CA GLY A 130 22.65 -12.89 -10.88
C GLY A 130 21.41 -13.68 -11.31
N PHE A 131 20.28 -13.02 -11.57
CA PHE A 131 19.06 -13.67 -12.06
C PHE A 131 18.62 -13.10 -13.41
N ARG A 132 17.75 -13.84 -14.12
CA ARG A 132 17.24 -13.50 -15.45
C ARG A 132 15.76 -13.19 -15.43
N ASN A 133 15.31 -12.55 -16.50
CA ASN A 133 13.89 -12.31 -16.73
C ASN A 133 13.10 -13.63 -16.74
N GLY A 134 11.98 -13.67 -16.04
CA GLY A 134 11.11 -14.83 -15.92
C GLY A 134 11.50 -15.86 -14.85
N GLU A 135 12.65 -15.72 -14.19
CA GLU A 135 13.01 -16.58 -13.06
C GLU A 135 12.25 -16.21 -11.80
N TYR A 136 12.05 -17.18 -10.92
CA TYR A 136 11.52 -16.91 -9.59
C TYR A 136 12.62 -16.39 -8.67
N ILE A 137 12.32 -15.28 -8.01
CA ILE A 137 13.21 -14.64 -7.06
C ILE A 137 12.51 -14.47 -5.71
N TRP A 138 13.30 -14.36 -4.66
CA TRP A 138 12.82 -13.96 -3.34
C TRP A 138 13.05 -12.48 -3.13
N VAL A 139 12.02 -11.76 -2.75
CA VAL A 139 12.11 -10.38 -2.26
C VAL A 139 11.97 -10.42 -0.74
N GLU A 140 12.98 -9.94 -0.04
CA GLU A 140 13.04 -9.93 1.42
C GLU A 140 13.01 -8.50 1.94
N SER A 141 12.18 -8.25 2.96
CA SER A 141 12.12 -6.99 3.68
C SER A 141 13.03 -6.98 4.93
N PRO A 142 13.36 -5.81 5.49
CA PRO A 142 14.10 -5.70 6.74
C PRO A 142 13.43 -6.38 7.94
N THR A 143 12.13 -6.59 7.89
CA THR A 143 11.36 -7.33 8.91
C THR A 143 11.43 -8.84 8.75
N LYS A 144 12.20 -9.33 7.76
CA LYS A 144 12.37 -10.74 7.41
C LYS A 144 11.14 -11.38 6.74
N ALA A 145 10.15 -10.58 6.36
CA ALA A 145 9.10 -11.06 5.47
C ALA A 145 9.68 -11.31 4.08
N LYS A 146 9.25 -12.41 3.45
CA LYS A 146 9.73 -12.85 2.13
C LYS A 146 8.56 -13.11 1.20
N LEU A 147 8.74 -12.73 -0.05
CA LEU A 147 7.81 -13.02 -1.13
C LEU A 147 8.57 -13.75 -2.24
N LYS A 148 7.97 -14.83 -2.77
CA LYS A 148 8.47 -15.51 -3.96
C LYS A 148 7.69 -15.02 -5.17
N VAL A 149 8.36 -14.35 -6.08
CA VAL A 149 7.73 -13.69 -7.22
C VAL A 149 8.51 -13.94 -8.50
N ARG A 150 7.86 -13.77 -9.65
CA ARG A 150 8.54 -13.84 -10.95
C ARG A 150 9.29 -12.54 -11.22
N ALA A 151 10.53 -12.62 -11.63
CA ALA A 151 11.30 -11.46 -12.05
C ALA A 151 10.84 -10.95 -13.42
N GLN A 152 10.49 -9.70 -13.52
CA GLN A 152 10.29 -8.96 -14.75
C GLN A 152 11.41 -7.95 -14.91
N VAL A 153 12.44 -8.33 -15.66
CA VAL A 153 13.60 -7.47 -15.89
C VAL A 153 13.25 -6.41 -16.93
N THR A 154 13.23 -5.16 -16.54
CA THR A 154 12.77 -4.06 -17.38
C THR A 154 13.42 -2.72 -17.01
N GLN A 155 13.56 -1.84 -18.01
CA GLN A 155 14.02 -0.46 -17.77
C GLN A 155 12.92 0.49 -17.30
N ARG A 156 11.69 0.01 -17.07
CA ARG A 156 10.57 0.82 -16.53
C ARG A 156 10.83 1.32 -15.13
N VAL A 157 11.65 0.59 -14.36
CA VAL A 157 12.12 1.00 -13.04
C VAL A 157 13.58 1.43 -13.09
N ALA A 158 13.93 2.44 -12.30
CA ALA A 158 15.30 2.91 -12.17
C ALA A 158 16.18 1.89 -11.44
N PRO A 159 17.50 1.87 -11.66
CA PRO A 159 18.42 1.11 -10.83
C PRO A 159 18.24 1.44 -9.35
N GLY A 160 18.30 0.42 -8.51
CA GLY A 160 18.07 0.56 -7.07
C GLY A 160 16.59 0.55 -6.66
N THR A 161 15.66 0.33 -7.59
CA THR A 161 14.22 0.31 -7.33
C THR A 161 13.61 -1.01 -7.74
N VAL A 162 12.72 -1.57 -6.89
CA VAL A 162 11.90 -2.74 -7.19
C VAL A 162 10.43 -2.34 -7.11
N PHE A 163 9.66 -2.64 -8.15
CA PHE A 163 8.21 -2.47 -8.15
C PHE A 163 7.51 -3.81 -7.91
N LEU A 164 6.54 -3.82 -7.00
CA LEU A 164 5.70 -4.97 -6.68
C LEU A 164 4.23 -4.55 -6.72
N PRO A 165 3.38 -5.18 -7.55
CA PRO A 165 1.94 -4.91 -7.52
C PRO A 165 1.30 -5.52 -6.27
N PHE A 166 0.26 -4.89 -5.73
CA PHE A 166 -0.33 -5.28 -4.45
C PHE A 166 -1.63 -6.08 -4.54
N HIS A 167 -2.01 -6.58 -5.72
CA HIS A 167 -3.30 -7.25 -5.95
C HIS A 167 -3.37 -8.74 -5.58
N PHE A 168 -2.30 -9.35 -5.08
CA PHE A 168 -2.13 -10.81 -5.04
C PHE A 168 -2.21 -11.44 -3.65
N SER A 169 -2.83 -10.79 -2.68
CA SER A 169 -3.03 -11.34 -1.34
C SER A 169 -4.40 -12.01 -1.18
N GLY A 170 -4.55 -12.80 -0.10
CA GLY A 170 -5.80 -13.42 0.30
C GLY A 170 -6.19 -14.67 -0.52
N TRP A 171 -7.44 -15.07 -0.39
CA TRP A 171 -7.98 -16.27 -1.03
C TRP A 171 -8.25 -16.06 -2.51
N TRP A 172 -7.79 -17.00 -3.33
CA TRP A 172 -8.06 -17.03 -4.75
C TRP A 172 -8.25 -18.46 -5.24
N GLN A 173 -9.33 -18.72 -5.95
CA GLN A 173 -9.70 -20.07 -6.44
C GLN A 173 -9.63 -21.16 -5.36
N GLY A 174 -10.10 -20.84 -4.13
CA GLY A 174 -10.12 -21.78 -3.02
C GLY A 174 -8.79 -22.04 -2.33
N LYS A 175 -7.76 -21.23 -2.61
CA LYS A 175 -6.44 -21.28 -2.00
C LYS A 175 -6.09 -19.97 -1.32
N ASP A 176 -5.46 -20.04 -0.16
CA ASP A 176 -4.85 -18.87 0.47
C ASP A 176 -3.52 -18.56 -0.24
N MET A 177 -3.46 -17.41 -0.89
CA MET A 177 -2.28 -17.04 -1.67
C MET A 177 -1.10 -16.63 -0.79
N LEU A 178 -1.29 -16.40 0.50
CA LEU A 178 -0.19 -16.18 1.45
C LEU A 178 0.76 -17.36 1.57
N GLU A 179 0.32 -18.57 1.23
CA GLU A 179 1.17 -19.76 1.20
C GLU A 179 2.12 -19.80 -0.01
N PHE A 180 1.87 -18.97 -1.02
CA PHE A 180 2.62 -18.98 -2.28
C PHE A 180 3.57 -17.79 -2.44
N TYR A 181 3.36 -16.72 -1.67
CA TYR A 181 4.14 -15.48 -1.78
C TYR A 181 4.93 -15.16 -0.52
#